data_bc69456f35189a052f122e22e2c99e14
#
_entry.id   bc69456f35189a052f122e22e2c99e14
#
_cell.length_a   1.000
_cell.length_b   1.000
_cell.length_c   1.000
_cell.angle_alpha   90.00
_cell.angle_beta   90.00
_cell.angle_gamma   90.00
#
_symmetry.space_group_name_H-M   'P 1'
#
loop_
_entity.id
_entity.type
_entity.pdbx_description
1 polymer ?
#
loop_
_entity_poly.entity_id
_entity_poly.type
_entity_poly.pdbx_seq_one_letter_code
_entity_poly.pdbx_strand_id
1 'polypeptide(L)' 'MNADNKRLQDIQLFKKIYYKELSKADTITDCLNIQSHIDELEKEEAEILRRCDVKL' A
#
# COMPACT_ATOMS: atom_id res chain seq x y z
N MET A 1 15.77 -13.10 -8.61
CA MET A 1 14.71 -12.12 -8.57
C MET A 1 13.67 -12.52 -7.55
N ASN A 2 13.37 -11.62 -6.69
CA ASN A 2 12.52 -11.92 -5.55
C ASN A 2 11.09 -11.44 -5.82
N ALA A 3 10.11 -12.35 -5.64
CA ALA A 3 8.71 -11.99 -5.82
C ALA A 3 8.29 -10.88 -4.86
N ASP A 4 8.89 -10.86 -3.68
CA ASP A 4 8.59 -9.84 -2.69
C ASP A 4 9.01 -8.45 -3.16
N ASN A 5 10.15 -8.36 -3.82
CA ASN A 5 10.61 -7.07 -4.34
C ASN A 5 9.63 -6.52 -5.36
N LYS A 6 9.16 -7.38 -6.24
CA LYS A 6 8.20 -6.95 -7.24
C LYS A 6 6.91 -6.53 -6.58
N ARG A 7 6.45 -7.27 -5.58
CA ARG A 7 5.22 -6.93 -4.87
C ARG A 7 5.37 -5.60 -4.15
N LEU A 8 6.52 -5.34 -3.55
CA LEU A 8 6.77 -4.07 -2.89
C LEU A 8 6.67 -2.91 -3.88
N GLN A 9 7.23 -3.08 -5.07
CA GLN A 9 7.14 -2.05 -6.09
C GLN A 9 5.69 -1.81 -6.50
N ASP A 10 4.92 -2.87 -6.65
CA ASP A 10 3.51 -2.76 -6.99
C ASP A 10 2.75 -2.01 -5.89
N ILE A 11 3.02 -2.36 -4.63
CA ILE A 11 2.37 -1.69 -3.51
C ILE A 11 2.69 -0.20 -3.50
N GLN A 12 3.93 0.15 -3.73
CA GLN A 12 4.32 1.55 -3.76
C GLN A 12 3.58 2.31 -4.85
N LEU A 13 3.46 1.69 -6.01
CA LEU A 13 2.75 2.30 -7.12
C LEU A 13 1.27 2.48 -6.78
N PHE A 14 0.65 1.44 -6.25
CA PHE A 14 -0.77 1.50 -5.88
C PHE A 14 -1.02 2.56 -4.81
N LYS A 15 -0.15 2.62 -3.80
CA LYS A 15 -0.31 3.63 -2.75
C LYS A 15 -0.27 5.04 -3.35
N LYS A 16 0.64 5.26 -4.28
CA LYS A 16 0.76 6.56 -4.92
C LYS A 16 -0.53 6.93 -5.62
N ILE A 17 -1.11 5.98 -6.34
CA ILE A 17 -2.36 6.20 -7.05
C ILE A 17 -3.49 6.51 -6.06
N TYR A 18 -3.58 5.73 -5.00
CA TYR A 18 -4.65 5.92 -4.01
C TYR A 18 -4.51 7.25 -3.26
N TYR A 19 -3.29 7.65 -2.93
CA TYR A 19 -3.09 8.96 -2.29
C TYR A 19 -3.55 10.09 -3.20
N LYS A 20 -3.29 9.94 -4.48
CA LYS A 20 -3.74 10.92 -5.44
C LYS A 20 -5.26 10.97 -5.50
N GLU A 21 -5.89 9.80 -5.52
CA GLU A 21 -7.34 9.72 -5.50
C GLU A 21 -7.91 10.31 -4.22
N LEU A 22 -7.23 10.06 -3.10
CA LEU A 22 -7.67 10.56 -1.81
C LEU A 22 -7.71 12.08 -1.80
N SER A 23 -6.74 12.72 -2.43
CA SER A 23 -6.67 14.17 -2.46
C SER A 23 -7.79 14.77 -3.32
N LYS A 24 -8.39 13.94 -4.18
CA LYS A 24 -9.50 14.39 -5.03
C LYS A 24 -10.85 13.98 -4.49
N ALA A 25 -10.89 13.21 -3.43
CA ALA A 25 -12.14 12.69 -2.89
C ALA A 25 -13.00 13.84 -2.37
N ASP A 26 -14.27 13.82 -2.75
CA ASP A 26 -15.21 14.87 -2.37
C ASP A 26 -16.05 14.50 -1.17
N THR A 27 -16.21 13.22 -0.89
CA THR A 27 -17.08 12.75 0.18
C THR A 27 -16.29 11.97 1.20
N ILE A 28 -16.84 11.92 2.41
CA ILE A 28 -16.23 11.16 3.49
C ILE A 28 -16.22 9.67 3.14
N THR A 29 -17.29 9.19 2.51
CA THR A 29 -17.36 7.79 2.10
C THR A 29 -16.22 7.42 1.18
N ASP A 30 -15.96 8.27 0.19
CA ASP A 30 -14.85 8.02 -0.74
C ASP A 30 -13.52 8.02 -0.02
N CYS A 31 -13.33 8.99 0.88
CA CYS A 31 -12.09 9.05 1.66
C CYS A 31 -11.88 7.78 2.47
N LEU A 32 -12.92 7.30 3.13
CA LEU A 32 -12.81 6.11 3.95
C LEU A 32 -12.51 4.87 3.11
N ASN A 33 -13.15 4.76 1.95
CA ASN A 33 -12.90 3.64 1.06
C ASN A 33 -11.45 3.61 0.59
N ILE A 34 -10.97 4.76 0.15
CA ILE A 34 -9.60 4.84 -0.35
C ILE A 34 -8.61 4.60 0.78
N GLN A 35 -8.86 5.18 1.95
CA GLN A 35 -8.00 4.99 3.10
C GLN A 35 -7.92 3.51 3.50
N SER A 36 -9.04 2.81 3.39
CA SER A 36 -9.08 1.39 3.68
C SER A 36 -8.15 0.61 2.76
N HIS A 37 -8.15 0.95 1.48
CA HIS A 37 -7.25 0.30 0.53
C HIS A 37 -5.79 0.59 0.86
N ILE A 38 -5.51 1.83 1.22
CA ILE A 38 -4.14 2.21 1.57
C ILE A 38 -3.69 1.44 2.82
N ASP A 39 -4.58 1.32 3.81
CA ASP A 39 -4.25 0.60 5.04
C ASP A 39 -3.90 -0.85 4.75
N GLU A 40 -4.65 -1.50 3.86
CA GLU A 40 -4.37 -2.88 3.52
C GLU A 40 -3.04 -3.03 2.80
N LEU A 41 -2.75 -2.11 1.91
CA LEU A 41 -1.46 -2.14 1.23
C LEU A 41 -0.31 -1.93 2.18
N GLU A 42 -0.46 -1.01 3.12
CA GLU A 42 0.58 -0.78 4.12
C GLU A 42 0.78 -1.98 5.03
N LYS A 43 -0.31 -2.67 5.35
CA LYS A 43 -0.23 -3.88 6.16
C LYS A 43 0.56 -4.96 5.43
N GLU A 44 0.27 -5.15 4.16
CA GLU A 44 1.00 -6.13 3.36
C GLU A 44 2.46 -5.74 3.22
N GLU A 45 2.71 -4.46 2.99
CA GLU A 45 4.07 -3.96 2.89
C GLU A 45 4.86 -4.25 4.16
N ALA A 46 4.25 -4.00 5.31
CA ALA A 46 4.91 -4.23 6.58
C ALA A 46 5.24 -5.72 6.77
N GLU A 47 4.35 -6.59 6.34
CA GLU A 47 4.59 -8.03 6.44
C GLU A 47 5.78 -8.45 5.58
N ILE A 48 5.83 -7.93 4.36
CA ILE A 48 6.92 -8.26 3.46
C ILE A 48 8.24 -7.77 4.01
N LEU A 49 8.27 -6.54 4.51
CA LEU A 49 9.49 -5.97 5.07
C LEU A 49 9.93 -6.74 6.31
N ARG A 50 8.98 -7.20 7.12
CA ARG A 50 9.32 -8.00 8.29
C ARG A 50 9.97 -9.31 7.88
N ARG A 51 9.46 -9.95 6.84
CA ARG A 51 10.05 -11.19 6.37
C ARG A 51 11.47 -10.97 5.85
N CYS A 52 11.70 -9.84 5.21
CA CYS A 52 13.03 -9.51 4.72
C CYS A 52 14.00 -9.27 5.86
N ASP A 53 13.53 -8.64 6.94
CA ASP A 53 14.37 -8.37 8.09
C ASP A 53 14.80 -9.64 8.82
N VAL A 54 13.92 -10.63 8.83
CA VAL A 54 14.19 -11.86 9.57
C VAL A 54 15.41 -12.58 9.02
N LYS A 55 15.82 -12.28 7.84
CA LYS A 55 16.97 -12.94 7.24
C LYS A 55 18.28 -12.64 7.95
N LEU A 56 18.31 -11.61 8.72
CA LEU A 56 19.51 -11.30 9.48
C LEU A 56 19.78 -12.35 10.54
#